data_e7cb7369e8cfe3539e08c4c77c7e3291
#
_entry.id   e7cb7369e8cfe3539e08c4c77c7e3291
#
_cell.length_a   1.000
_cell.length_b   1.000
_cell.length_c   1.000
_cell.angle_alpha   90.00
_cell.angle_beta   90.00
_cell.angle_gamma   90.00
#
_symmetry.space_group_name_H-M   'P 1'
#
loop_
_entity.id
_entity.type
_entity.pdbx_description
1 polymer ?
#
loop_
_entity_poly.entity_id
_entity_poly.type
_entity_poly.pdbx_seq_one_letter_code
_entity_poly.pdbx_strand_id
1 'polypeptide(L)' 'MSKLDEMGKKVRKLQLRAAVAKMKLRDLAEDLPGKWREIEEVAEETSAVFAELDGAKRELAAMKKLR' A
#
# COMPACT_ATOMS: atom_id res chain seq x y z
N MET A 1 2.76 8.39 23.95
CA MET A 1 3.25 8.17 22.58
C MET A 1 2.91 9.38 21.72
N SER A 2 3.82 9.76 20.84
CA SER A 2 3.62 10.93 19.99
C SER A 2 2.85 10.56 18.71
N LYS A 3 2.26 11.56 18.07
CA LYS A 3 1.60 11.36 16.78
C LYS A 3 2.59 10.89 15.72
N LEU A 4 3.83 11.31 15.84
CA LEU A 4 4.88 10.89 14.92
C LEU A 4 5.14 9.39 15.01
N ASP A 5 5.16 8.84 16.23
CA ASP A 5 5.34 7.40 16.43
C ASP A 5 4.15 6.63 15.87
N GLU A 6 2.94 7.12 16.10
CA GLU A 6 1.73 6.50 15.58
C GLU A 6 1.71 6.49 14.05
N MET A 7 2.12 7.60 13.45
CA MET A 7 2.18 7.70 11.99
C MET A 7 3.24 6.76 11.41
N GLY A 8 4.38 6.63 12.08
CA GLY A 8 5.41 5.69 11.68
C GLY A 8 4.93 4.25 11.69
N LYS A 9 4.14 3.88 12.71
CA LYS A 9 3.53 2.55 12.79
C LYS A 9 2.51 2.34 11.67
N LYS A 10 1.71 3.36 11.39
CA LYS A 10 0.72 3.31 10.30
C LYS A 10 1.41 3.09 8.96
N VAL A 11 2.48 3.81 8.70
CA VAL A 11 3.25 3.65 7.46
C VAL A 11 3.78 2.22 7.34
N ARG A 12 4.32 1.67 8.42
CA ARG A 12 4.83 0.29 8.39
C ARG A 12 3.75 -0.74 8.10
N LYS A 13 2.58 -0.58 8.71
CA LYS A 13 1.44 -1.48 8.44
C LYS A 13 1.02 -1.39 6.98
N LEU A 14 0.97 -0.18 6.44
CA LEU A 14 0.60 0.02 5.04
C LEU A 14 1.65 -0.56 4.10
N GLN A 15 2.93 -0.48 4.47
CA GLN A 15 4.00 -1.09 3.68
C GLN A 15 3.84 -2.62 3.60
N LEU A 16 3.43 -3.25 4.71
CA LEU A 16 3.19 -4.68 4.72
C LEU A 16 1.99 -5.04 3.85
N ARG A 17 0.91 -4.26 3.93
CA ARG A 17 -0.27 -4.47 3.10
C ARG A 17 0.07 -4.25 1.63
N ALA A 18 0.89 -3.26 1.33
CA ALA A 18 1.33 -2.98 -0.04
C ALA A 18 2.16 -4.14 -0.60
N ALA A 19 3.02 -4.74 0.23
CA ALA A 19 3.81 -5.90 -0.19
C ALA A 19 2.91 -7.09 -0.51
N VAL A 20 1.87 -7.33 0.30
CA VAL A 20 0.90 -8.39 0.04
C VAL A 20 0.14 -8.14 -1.26
N ALA A 21 -0.30 -6.89 -1.48
CA ALA A 21 -1.01 -6.52 -2.70
C ALA A 21 -0.13 -6.71 -3.95
N LYS A 22 1.13 -6.34 -3.83
CA LYS A 22 2.11 -6.53 -4.91
C LYS A 22 2.28 -8.01 -5.26
N MET A 23 2.34 -8.87 -4.25
CA MET A 23 2.46 -10.31 -4.44
C MET A 23 1.22 -10.90 -5.12
N LYS A 24 0.04 -10.44 -4.73
CA LYS A 24 -1.21 -10.87 -5.36
C LYS A 24 -1.23 -10.51 -6.84
N LEU A 25 -0.78 -9.31 -7.16
CA LEU A 25 -0.72 -8.85 -8.54
C LEU A 25 0.27 -9.69 -9.35
N ARG A 26 1.41 -10.00 -8.77
CA ARG A 26 2.42 -10.84 -9.40
C ARG A 26 1.88 -12.25 -9.69
N ASP A 27 1.21 -12.85 -8.68
CA ASP A 27 0.64 -14.18 -8.82
C ASP A 27 -0.45 -14.21 -9.88
N LEU A 28 -1.26 -13.16 -9.93
CA LEU A 28 -2.28 -13.03 -10.95
C LEU A 28 -1.65 -12.96 -12.35
N ALA A 29 -0.58 -12.18 -12.49
CA ALA A 29 0.12 -12.05 -13.76
C ALA A 29 0.65 -13.40 -14.25
N GLU A 30 1.13 -14.23 -13.33
CA GLU A 30 1.63 -15.57 -13.66
C GLU A 30 0.49 -16.52 -14.08
N ASP A 31 -0.71 -16.29 -13.54
CA ASP A 31 -1.89 -17.12 -13.84
C ASP A 31 -2.61 -16.72 -15.13
N LEU A 32 -2.18 -15.62 -15.74
CA LEU A 32 -2.80 -15.17 -16.99
C LEU A 32 -2.45 -16.13 -18.14
N PRO A 33 -3.37 -16.33 -19.10
CA PRO A 33 -4.66 -15.60 -19.22
C PRO A 33 -5.83 -16.20 -18.43
N GLY A 34 -5.62 -17.30 -17.71
CA GLY A 34 -6.71 -18.00 -17.06
C GLY A 34 -7.57 -17.18 -16.12
N LYS A 35 -6.95 -16.29 -15.36
CA LYS A 35 -7.64 -15.47 -14.35
C LYS A 35 -7.76 -13.99 -14.75
N TRP A 36 -7.84 -13.72 -16.05
CA TRP A 36 -7.87 -12.34 -16.53
C TRP A 36 -9.01 -11.50 -15.93
N ARG A 37 -10.12 -12.14 -15.55
CA ARG A 37 -11.28 -11.43 -14.99
C ARG A 37 -11.00 -10.82 -13.62
N GLU A 38 -9.96 -11.30 -12.93
CA GLU A 38 -9.60 -10.78 -11.63
C GLU A 38 -8.69 -9.55 -11.71
N ILE A 39 -8.24 -9.19 -12.91
CA ILE A 39 -7.30 -8.07 -13.09
C ILE A 39 -7.84 -6.78 -12.50
N GLU A 40 -9.09 -6.41 -12.82
CA GLU A 40 -9.67 -5.16 -12.34
C GLU A 40 -9.74 -5.12 -10.82
N GLU A 41 -10.22 -6.19 -10.21
CA GLU A 41 -10.37 -6.26 -8.76
C GLU A 41 -9.01 -6.15 -8.05
N VAL A 42 -8.04 -6.94 -8.51
CA VAL A 42 -6.70 -6.92 -7.91
C VAL A 42 -6.03 -5.56 -8.15
N ALA A 43 -6.20 -4.99 -9.33
CA ALA A 43 -5.65 -3.67 -9.65
C ALA A 43 -6.27 -2.59 -8.75
N GLU A 44 -7.57 -2.62 -8.50
CA GLU A 44 -8.22 -1.66 -7.61
C GLU A 44 -7.71 -1.78 -6.18
N GLU A 45 -7.59 -3.00 -5.66
CA GLU A 45 -7.06 -3.23 -4.33
C GLU A 45 -5.63 -2.71 -4.21
N THR A 46 -4.80 -3.03 -5.20
CA THR A 46 -3.40 -2.61 -5.21
C THR A 46 -3.29 -1.10 -5.27
N SER A 47 -4.05 -0.47 -6.16
CA SER A 47 -4.07 0.98 -6.31
C SER A 47 -4.49 1.67 -5.01
N ALA A 48 -5.55 1.16 -4.36
CA ALA A 48 -6.05 1.74 -3.12
C ALA A 48 -5.01 1.67 -2.00
N VAL A 49 -4.36 0.52 -1.84
CA VAL A 49 -3.33 0.34 -0.80
C VAL A 49 -2.13 1.26 -1.03
N PHE A 50 -1.65 1.34 -2.27
CA PHE A 50 -0.52 2.20 -2.58
C PHE A 50 -0.86 3.68 -2.46
N ALA A 51 -2.10 4.07 -2.78
CA ALA A 51 -2.55 5.46 -2.58
C ALA A 51 -2.56 5.81 -1.09
N GLU A 52 -3.06 4.91 -0.24
CA GLU A 52 -3.02 5.13 1.22
C GLU A 52 -1.59 5.24 1.74
N LEU A 53 -0.72 4.35 1.26
CA LEU A 53 0.69 4.37 1.68
C LEU A 53 1.36 5.68 1.28
N ASP A 54 1.14 6.12 0.06
CA ASP A 54 1.70 7.37 -0.43
C ASP A 54 1.24 8.55 0.42
N GLY A 55 -0.07 8.62 0.71
CA GLY A 55 -0.62 9.67 1.56
C GLY A 55 -0.04 9.65 2.96
N ALA A 56 0.10 8.47 3.55
CA ALA A 56 0.66 8.33 4.90
C ALA A 56 2.14 8.73 4.94
N LYS A 57 2.90 8.38 3.91
CA LYS A 57 4.30 8.78 3.81
C LYS A 57 4.45 10.29 3.69
N ARG A 58 3.58 10.94 2.93
CA ARG A 58 3.59 12.40 2.78
C ARG A 58 3.26 13.08 4.10
N GLU A 59 2.26 12.56 4.82
CA GLU A 59 1.92 13.08 6.13
C GLU A 59 3.08 12.95 7.10
N LEU A 60 3.73 11.78 7.12
CA LEU A 60 4.86 11.55 8.00
C LEU A 60 6.00 12.53 7.68
N ALA A 61 6.29 12.73 6.40
CA ALA A 61 7.33 13.66 5.98
C ALA A 61 7.01 15.09 6.41
N ALA A 62 5.74 15.50 6.26
CA ALA A 62 5.29 16.83 6.69
C ALA A 62 5.43 17.00 8.20
N MET A 63 5.07 15.98 8.98
CA MET A 63 5.20 16.01 10.43
C MET A 63 6.67 16.15 10.87
N LYS A 64 7.57 15.46 10.17
CA LYS A 64 9.00 15.56 10.46
C LYS A 64 9.54 16.94 10.16
N LYS A 65 9.03 17.61 9.14
CA LYS A 65 9.45 18.95 8.78
C LYS A 65 9.03 20.01 9.78
N LEU A 66 7.99 19.74 10.55
CA LEU A 66 7.47 20.68 11.53
C LEU A 66 8.24 20.66 12.87
N ARG A 67 9.20 19.80 13.00
CA ARG A 67 9.99 19.68 14.23
C ARG A 67 11.10 20.71 14.33
#